data_6ae192be4ca04835e8afb10a8847f370
#
_entry.id   6ae192be4ca04835e8afb10a8847f370
#
_cell.length_a   1.000
_cell.length_b   1.000
_cell.length_c   1.000
_cell.angle_alpha   90.00
_cell.angle_beta   90.00
_cell.angle_gamma   90.00
#
_symmetry.space_group_name_H-M   'P 1'
#
loop_
_entity.id
_entity.type
_entity.pdbx_description
1 polymer ?
#
loop_
_entity_poly.entity_id
_entity_poly.type
_entity_poly.pdbx_seq_one_letter_code
_entity_poly.pdbx_strand_id
1 'polypeptide(L)'
;IFDRSTLPVDLLAEDDHGLEQIVLHYRIASSGRPYREIVQSFEDRFQNHQELFEWSLSGSALQAEDNVTAWVEASDKDTLHGPHVTRSGEFQFVVESQREFHKSLLRRLRMVSRLLRELVNALDLRDLPDTEAEEERILGILVDLEADAPHDPLLSEQFRGFIGELRRQLHHYQRQRQQVAPKT
;
A
#
# COMPACT_ATOMS: atom_id res chain seq x y z
N ILE A 1 4.79 3.90 5.37
CA ILE A 1 3.94 5.05 4.97
C ILE A 1 4.67 6.31 5.40
N PHE A 2 4.75 7.34 4.60
CA PHE A 2 5.39 8.60 4.99
C PHE A 2 4.37 9.74 5.14
N ASP A 3 4.74 10.81 5.83
CA ASP A 3 3.90 11.90 6.34
C ASP A 3 3.06 12.67 5.31
N ARG A 4 3.27 12.46 4.01
CA ARG A 4 2.51 13.07 2.91
C ARG A 4 1.78 12.08 2.02
N SER A 5 1.75 10.81 2.42
CA SER A 5 1.05 9.77 1.67
C SER A 5 -0.44 9.76 2.00
N THR A 6 -1.20 9.18 1.10
CA THR A 6 -2.57 8.79 1.32
C THR A 6 -2.61 7.32 1.68
N LEU A 7 -3.36 6.96 2.71
CA LEU A 7 -3.58 5.58 3.12
C LEU A 7 -4.97 5.14 2.65
N PRO A 8 -5.08 4.18 1.73
CA PRO A 8 -6.39 3.65 1.35
C PRO A 8 -6.95 2.79 2.49
N VAL A 9 -8.17 3.08 2.89
CA VAL A 9 -8.93 2.33 3.90
C VAL A 9 -10.22 1.83 3.24
N ASP A 10 -10.34 0.51 3.09
CA ASP A 10 -11.56 -0.10 2.54
C ASP A 10 -12.59 -0.19 3.67
N LEU A 11 -13.71 0.52 3.48
CA LEU A 11 -14.79 0.66 4.44
C LEU A 11 -16.02 -0.11 3.97
N LEU A 12 -16.51 -0.99 4.83
CA LEU A 12 -17.81 -1.63 4.67
C LEU A 12 -18.58 -1.47 5.99
N ALA A 13 -19.72 -0.80 5.94
CA ALA A 13 -20.62 -0.62 7.08
C ALA A 13 -22.05 -1.00 6.69
N GLU A 14 -22.69 -1.80 7.54
CA GLU A 14 -24.08 -2.25 7.37
C GLU A 14 -24.84 -2.09 8.66
N ASP A 15 -26.08 -1.57 8.57
CA ASP A 15 -26.96 -1.37 9.72
C ASP A 15 -28.44 -1.35 9.31
N ASP A 16 -29.32 -2.02 10.06
CA ASP A 16 -30.75 -2.13 9.76
C ASP A 16 -31.56 -0.88 10.16
N HIS A 17 -31.06 -0.07 11.07
CA HIS A 17 -31.67 1.22 11.49
C HIS A 17 -31.16 2.39 10.62
N GLY A 18 -30.14 2.17 9.85
CA GLY A 18 -29.48 3.13 8.96
C GLY A 18 -28.32 3.85 9.63
N LEU A 19 -27.27 4.03 8.86
CA LEU A 19 -26.04 4.68 9.29
C LEU A 19 -26.27 6.18 9.54
N GLU A 20 -25.69 6.69 10.61
CA GLU A 20 -25.61 8.13 10.92
C GLU A 20 -24.27 8.71 10.54
N GLN A 21 -23.18 8.07 10.99
CA GLN A 21 -21.84 8.59 10.78
C GLN A 21 -20.80 7.47 10.77
N ILE A 22 -19.74 7.66 9.97
CA ILE A 22 -18.51 6.87 10.01
C ILE A 22 -17.37 7.79 10.41
N VAL A 23 -16.63 7.39 11.44
CA VAL A 23 -15.52 8.17 12.01
C VAL A 23 -14.28 7.31 12.06
N LEU A 24 -13.18 7.81 11.48
CA LEU A 24 -11.85 7.25 11.66
C LEU A 24 -11.24 7.80 12.95
N HIS A 25 -10.81 6.91 13.80
CA HIS A 25 -10.06 7.22 15.01
C HIS A 25 -8.62 6.75 14.86
N TYR A 26 -7.69 7.51 15.39
CA TYR A 26 -6.31 7.07 15.48
C TYR A 26 -5.63 7.58 16.74
N ARG A 27 -4.62 6.86 17.17
CA ARG A 27 -3.79 7.19 18.33
C ARG A 27 -2.33 7.05 17.96
N ILE A 28 -1.54 8.08 18.28
CA ILE A 28 -0.10 8.10 18.14
C ILE A 28 0.51 7.61 19.45
N ALA A 29 1.34 6.57 19.39
CA ALA A 29 1.91 5.96 20.59
C ALA A 29 2.72 6.97 21.46
N SER A 30 3.44 7.89 20.83
CA SER A 30 4.24 8.90 21.50
C SER A 30 3.41 9.95 22.27
N SER A 31 2.24 10.31 21.75
CA SER A 31 1.38 11.34 22.38
C SER A 31 0.33 10.76 23.34
N GLY A 32 -0.05 9.51 23.12
CA GLY A 32 -1.15 8.83 23.84
C GLY A 32 -2.54 9.44 23.61
N ARG A 33 -2.63 10.54 22.84
CA ARG A 33 -3.90 11.23 22.59
C ARG A 33 -4.66 10.58 21.43
N PRO A 34 -5.98 10.36 21.57
CA PRO A 34 -6.81 9.95 20.45
C PRO A 34 -7.11 11.16 19.56
N TYR A 35 -7.08 10.91 18.26
CA TYR A 35 -7.53 11.84 17.22
C TYR A 35 -8.73 11.20 16.52
N ARG A 36 -9.57 12.04 15.91
CA ARG A 36 -10.72 11.58 15.13
C ARG A 36 -10.87 12.42 13.87
N GLU A 37 -11.32 11.78 12.80
CA GLU A 37 -11.66 12.40 11.54
C GLU A 37 -13.01 11.85 11.06
N ILE A 38 -13.93 12.71 10.69
CA ILE A 38 -15.22 12.29 10.16
C ILE A 38 -15.00 11.89 8.70
N VAL A 39 -15.23 10.63 8.39
CA VAL A 39 -15.13 10.09 7.04
C VAL A 39 -16.38 10.43 6.26
N GLN A 40 -17.56 10.10 6.83
CA GLN A 40 -18.84 10.28 6.18
C GLN A 40 -19.93 10.57 7.21
N SER A 41 -20.86 11.44 6.86
CA SER A 41 -22.12 11.66 7.59
C SER A 41 -23.29 11.45 6.62
N PHE A 42 -24.34 10.81 7.09
CA PHE A 42 -25.49 10.44 6.28
C PHE A 42 -26.72 11.26 6.72
N GLU A 43 -27.32 12.02 5.80
CA GLU A 43 -28.58 12.73 6.08
C GLU A 43 -29.77 11.78 5.99
N ASP A 44 -29.77 10.90 4.97
CA ASP A 44 -30.79 9.88 4.74
C ASP A 44 -30.46 8.56 5.46
N ARG A 45 -31.44 7.63 5.46
CA ARG A 45 -31.25 6.27 5.98
C ARG A 45 -30.54 5.40 4.95
N PHE A 46 -29.23 5.30 5.03
CA PHE A 46 -28.43 4.34 4.27
C PHE A 46 -28.16 3.12 5.14
N GLN A 47 -28.58 1.93 4.70
CA GLN A 47 -28.34 0.68 5.42
C GLN A 47 -27.00 0.04 5.10
N ASN A 48 -26.44 0.36 3.92
CA ASN A 48 -25.16 -0.18 3.47
C ASN A 48 -24.30 0.94 2.90
N HIS A 49 -23.03 0.98 3.29
CA HIS A 49 -22.05 1.88 2.73
C HIS A 49 -20.75 1.14 2.47
N GLN A 50 -20.28 1.20 1.24
CA GLN A 50 -18.96 0.68 0.86
C GLN A 50 -18.20 1.78 0.13
N GLU A 51 -17.01 2.09 0.61
CA GLU A 51 -16.14 3.12 0.04
C GLU A 51 -14.66 2.79 0.27
N LEU A 52 -13.83 3.12 -0.72
CA LEU A 52 -12.40 3.20 -0.54
C LEU A 52 -12.06 4.63 -0.08
N PHE A 53 -11.95 4.82 1.22
CA PHE A 53 -11.59 6.11 1.80
C PHE A 53 -10.08 6.34 1.69
N GLU A 54 -9.69 7.44 1.07
CA GLU A 54 -8.31 7.86 0.98
C GLU A 54 -7.94 8.77 2.15
N TRP A 55 -7.47 8.17 3.24
CA TRP A 55 -7.04 8.93 4.41
C TRP A 55 -5.75 9.70 4.12
N SER A 56 -5.85 11.04 4.03
CA SER A 56 -4.70 11.91 3.84
C SER A 56 -3.94 12.09 5.14
N LEU A 57 -2.69 11.66 5.20
CA LEU A 57 -1.80 11.89 6.33
C LEU A 57 -1.20 13.30 6.31
N SER A 58 -1.36 14.04 5.20
CA SER A 58 -0.91 15.41 5.05
C SER A 58 -1.74 16.35 5.94
N GLY A 59 -1.06 17.09 6.80
CA GLY A 59 -1.74 17.99 7.76
C GLY A 59 -2.22 17.33 9.05
N SER A 60 -2.07 16.01 9.18
CA SER A 60 -2.24 15.31 10.45
C SER A 60 -1.12 15.67 11.44
N ALA A 61 -1.32 15.37 12.72
CA ALA A 61 -0.28 15.57 13.75
C ALA A 61 0.86 14.52 13.68
N LEU A 62 0.87 13.68 12.64
CA LEU A 62 1.80 12.57 12.46
C LEU A 62 3.20 13.06 12.07
N GLN A 63 4.20 12.46 12.68
CA GLN A 63 5.61 12.69 12.40
C GLN A 63 6.32 11.40 12.00
N ALA A 64 7.48 11.53 11.38
CA ALA A 64 8.32 10.37 11.08
C ALA A 64 8.63 9.57 12.36
N GLU A 65 8.61 8.24 12.23
CA GLU A 65 8.80 7.25 13.30
C GLU A 65 7.61 7.08 14.25
N ASP A 66 6.52 7.82 14.06
CA ASP A 66 5.30 7.59 14.84
C ASP A 66 4.72 6.20 14.57
N ASN A 67 4.42 5.49 15.66
CA ASN A 67 3.61 4.29 15.62
C ASN A 67 2.15 4.70 15.81
N VAL A 68 1.34 4.38 14.82
CA VAL A 68 -0.07 4.76 14.78
C VAL A 68 -0.94 3.51 14.89
N THR A 69 -1.91 3.56 15.79
CA THR A 69 -3.01 2.58 15.86
C THR A 69 -4.28 3.29 15.43
N ALA A 70 -4.98 2.75 14.44
CA ALA A 70 -6.22 3.33 13.94
C ALA A 70 -7.36 2.29 13.91
N TRP A 71 -8.59 2.78 13.97
CA TRP A 71 -9.84 2.01 13.87
C TRP A 71 -10.96 2.89 13.35
N VAL A 72 -12.01 2.28 12.89
CA VAL A 72 -13.20 2.99 12.42
C VAL A 72 -14.36 2.70 13.35
N GLU A 73 -15.18 3.70 13.63
CA GLU A 73 -16.44 3.59 14.34
C GLU A 73 -17.59 4.02 13.43
N ALA A 74 -18.65 3.22 13.38
CA ALA A 74 -19.89 3.55 12.71
C ALA A 74 -20.99 3.68 13.75
N SER A 75 -21.80 4.75 13.65
CA SER A 75 -23.01 4.94 14.46
C SER A 75 -24.27 4.83 13.61
N ASP A 76 -25.35 4.33 14.21
CA ASP A 76 -26.67 4.22 13.61
C ASP A 76 -27.57 5.41 13.96
N LYS A 77 -28.77 5.44 13.35
CA LYS A 77 -29.85 6.41 13.62
C LYS A 77 -30.95 5.86 14.52
N ASP A 78 -30.66 4.90 15.41
CA ASP A 78 -31.71 4.44 16.35
C ASP A 78 -32.10 5.53 17.33
N THR A 79 -33.33 6.01 17.18
CA THR A 79 -33.91 7.07 18.04
C THR A 79 -34.68 6.51 19.24
N LEU A 80 -34.93 5.20 19.28
CA LEU A 80 -35.73 4.58 20.34
C LEU A 80 -34.85 4.16 21.53
N HIS A 81 -33.69 3.58 21.26
CA HIS A 81 -32.77 3.08 22.29
C HIS A 81 -31.51 3.92 22.41
N GLY A 82 -31.37 4.92 21.52
CA GLY A 82 -30.16 5.73 21.34
C GLY A 82 -29.23 5.11 20.34
N PRO A 83 -28.31 5.91 19.76
CA PRO A 83 -27.41 5.44 18.72
C PRO A 83 -26.48 4.34 19.24
N HIS A 84 -26.40 3.23 18.47
CA HIS A 84 -25.42 2.19 18.71
C HIS A 84 -24.16 2.53 17.95
N VAL A 85 -23.03 2.23 18.56
CA VAL A 85 -21.72 2.44 17.95
C VAL A 85 -21.02 1.09 17.80
N THR A 86 -20.67 0.76 16.58
CA THR A 86 -19.87 -0.43 16.24
C THR A 86 -18.47 -0.01 15.87
N ARG A 87 -17.47 -0.74 16.39
CA ARG A 87 -16.05 -0.49 16.17
C ARG A 87 -15.42 -1.60 15.36
N SER A 88 -14.59 -1.23 14.37
CA SER A 88 -13.78 -2.18 13.60
C SER A 88 -12.64 -2.78 14.43
N GLY A 89 -11.95 -3.76 13.87
CA GLY A 89 -10.62 -4.14 14.33
C GLY A 89 -9.63 -2.98 14.24
N GLU A 90 -8.58 -3.03 15.07
CA GLU A 90 -7.49 -2.06 15.01
C GLU A 90 -6.48 -2.46 13.93
N PHE A 91 -5.95 -1.47 13.21
CA PHE A 91 -4.80 -1.65 12.34
C PHE A 91 -3.66 -0.73 12.77
N GLN A 92 -2.43 -1.15 12.51
CA GLN A 92 -1.24 -0.44 12.97
C GLN A 92 -0.30 -0.20 11.82
N PHE A 93 0.34 0.97 11.82
CA PHE A 93 1.39 1.31 10.87
C PHE A 93 2.42 2.27 11.49
N VAL A 94 3.58 2.35 10.86
CA VAL A 94 4.65 3.29 11.23
C VAL A 94 4.77 4.33 10.14
N VAL A 95 4.90 5.59 10.55
CA VAL A 95 5.16 6.71 9.64
C VAL A 95 6.65 6.75 9.32
N GLU A 96 7.03 6.44 8.08
CA GLU A 96 8.42 6.55 7.64
C GLU A 96 8.77 7.99 7.27
N SER A 97 9.99 8.40 7.58
CA SER A 97 10.53 9.64 7.02
C SER A 97 10.76 9.49 5.51
N GLN A 98 10.64 10.57 4.76
CA GLN A 98 10.96 10.61 3.33
C GLN A 98 12.35 10.03 3.03
N ARG A 99 13.32 10.31 3.90
CA ARG A 99 14.69 9.80 3.77
C ARG A 99 14.77 8.27 3.91
N GLU A 100 14.05 7.70 4.87
CA GLU A 100 14.02 6.24 5.07
C GLU A 100 13.26 5.55 3.93
N PHE A 101 12.16 6.15 3.47
CA PHE A 101 11.45 5.68 2.28
C PHE A 101 12.37 5.64 1.05
N HIS A 102 13.09 6.72 0.78
CA HIS A 102 14.08 6.75 -0.31
C HIS A 102 15.16 5.66 -0.16
N LYS A 103 15.71 5.47 1.04
CA LYS A 103 16.67 4.40 1.30
C LYS A 103 16.07 3.01 1.09
N SER A 104 14.79 2.82 1.43
CA SER A 104 14.07 1.57 1.20
C SER A 104 13.97 1.27 -0.30
N LEU A 105 13.59 2.24 -1.13
CA LEU A 105 13.58 2.12 -2.58
C LEU A 105 14.96 1.76 -3.14
N LEU A 106 16.01 2.45 -2.70
CA LEU A 106 17.38 2.16 -3.13
C LEU A 106 17.85 0.75 -2.73
N ARG A 107 17.45 0.26 -1.56
CA ARG A 107 17.76 -1.13 -1.13
C ARG A 107 17.10 -2.16 -2.05
N ARG A 108 15.82 -1.96 -2.41
CA ARG A 108 15.08 -2.83 -3.34
C ARG A 108 15.71 -2.80 -4.74
N LEU A 109 16.12 -1.65 -5.23
CA LEU A 109 16.82 -1.53 -6.51
C LEU A 109 18.17 -2.26 -6.53
N ARG A 110 18.94 -2.17 -5.44
CA ARG A 110 20.18 -2.95 -5.32
C ARG A 110 19.92 -4.45 -5.30
N MET A 111 18.83 -4.88 -4.67
CA MET A 111 18.39 -6.29 -4.69
C MET A 111 18.06 -6.74 -6.11
N VAL A 112 17.26 -5.97 -6.87
CA VAL A 112 16.96 -6.26 -8.28
C VAL A 112 18.23 -6.35 -9.10
N SER A 113 19.16 -5.40 -8.96
CA SER A 113 20.45 -5.42 -9.67
C SER A 113 21.30 -6.66 -9.35
N ARG A 114 21.25 -7.16 -8.13
CA ARG A 114 21.93 -8.40 -7.73
C ARG A 114 21.26 -9.62 -8.36
N LEU A 115 19.94 -9.74 -8.22
CA LEU A 115 19.17 -10.86 -8.76
C LEU A 115 19.28 -10.95 -10.29
N LEU A 116 19.26 -9.82 -10.99
CA LEU A 116 19.50 -9.80 -12.45
C LEU A 116 20.88 -10.31 -12.83
N ARG A 117 21.92 -9.97 -12.06
CA ARG A 117 23.28 -10.51 -12.32
C ARG A 117 23.37 -12.01 -12.07
N GLU A 118 22.72 -12.50 -10.99
CA GLU A 118 22.65 -13.93 -10.68
C GLU A 118 21.90 -14.67 -11.81
N LEU A 119 20.79 -14.11 -12.29
CA LEU A 119 20.03 -14.66 -13.42
C LEU A 119 20.86 -14.72 -14.71
N VAL A 120 21.56 -13.65 -15.08
CA VAL A 120 22.42 -13.63 -16.27
C VAL A 120 23.52 -14.69 -16.15
N ASN A 121 24.17 -14.81 -14.99
CA ASN A 121 25.20 -15.83 -14.77
C ASN A 121 24.65 -17.25 -14.87
N ALA A 122 23.45 -17.52 -14.33
CA ALA A 122 22.81 -18.82 -14.43
C ALA A 122 22.47 -19.19 -15.89
N LEU A 123 22.03 -18.21 -16.70
CA LEU A 123 21.76 -18.40 -18.11
C LEU A 123 23.04 -18.72 -18.91
N ASP A 124 24.15 -18.04 -18.61
CA ASP A 124 25.44 -18.28 -19.26
C ASP A 124 25.99 -19.68 -18.96
N LEU A 125 25.77 -20.19 -17.75
CA LEU A 125 26.19 -21.51 -17.32
C LEU A 125 25.25 -22.64 -17.77
N ARG A 126 24.13 -22.34 -18.43
CA ARG A 126 23.05 -23.26 -18.80
C ARG A 126 22.48 -24.05 -17.62
N ASP A 127 22.57 -23.49 -16.44
CA ASP A 127 22.03 -24.05 -15.20
C ASP A 127 20.59 -23.55 -15.04
N LEU A 128 19.66 -24.24 -15.73
CA LEU A 128 18.29 -23.77 -15.99
C LEU A 128 17.19 -24.15 -14.96
N PRO A 129 17.45 -24.85 -13.84
CA PRO A 129 16.31 -25.44 -13.11
C PRO A 129 15.41 -24.44 -12.36
N ASP A 130 15.83 -23.21 -12.04
CA ASP A 130 15.08 -22.34 -11.13
C ASP A 130 14.93 -20.87 -11.54
N THR A 131 15.23 -20.56 -12.80
CA THR A 131 15.18 -19.17 -13.29
C THR A 131 13.77 -18.57 -13.29
N GLU A 132 12.71 -19.36 -13.37
CA GLU A 132 11.32 -18.86 -13.37
C GLU A 132 10.94 -18.24 -12.04
N ALA A 133 11.25 -18.89 -10.93
CA ALA A 133 10.98 -18.36 -9.60
C ALA A 133 11.76 -17.06 -9.31
N GLU A 134 13.01 -16.97 -9.78
CA GLU A 134 13.81 -15.74 -9.66
C GLU A 134 13.29 -14.62 -10.56
N GLU A 135 12.88 -14.92 -11.78
CA GLU A 135 12.25 -13.96 -12.70
C GLU A 135 10.96 -13.39 -12.10
N GLU A 136 10.07 -14.24 -11.58
CA GLU A 136 8.84 -13.81 -10.92
C GLU A 136 9.13 -12.94 -9.70
N ARG A 137 10.12 -13.30 -8.90
CA ARG A 137 10.55 -12.51 -7.74
C ARG A 137 11.04 -11.13 -8.14
N ILE A 138 11.87 -11.04 -9.19
CA ILE A 138 12.37 -9.77 -9.72
C ILE A 138 11.19 -8.92 -10.22
N LEU A 139 10.26 -9.51 -10.96
CA LEU A 139 9.08 -8.81 -11.46
C LEU A 139 8.20 -8.28 -10.33
N GLY A 140 7.97 -9.07 -9.29
CA GLY A 140 7.23 -8.61 -8.10
C GLY A 140 7.87 -7.37 -7.47
N ILE A 141 9.20 -7.40 -7.25
CA ILE A 141 9.92 -6.23 -6.69
C ILE A 141 9.85 -5.01 -7.63
N LEU A 142 9.91 -5.22 -8.95
CA LEU A 142 9.82 -4.13 -9.93
C LEU A 142 8.40 -3.51 -9.98
N VAL A 143 7.36 -4.31 -9.82
CA VAL A 143 5.96 -3.82 -9.71
C VAL A 143 5.82 -2.92 -8.49
N ASP A 144 6.30 -3.38 -7.33
CA ASP A 144 6.25 -2.59 -6.09
C ASP A 144 7.07 -1.30 -6.21
N LEU A 145 8.27 -1.37 -6.83
CA LEU A 145 9.11 -0.21 -7.07
C LEU A 145 8.46 0.80 -8.02
N GLU A 146 7.78 0.33 -9.08
CA GLU A 146 7.08 1.21 -10.03
C GLU A 146 5.89 1.91 -9.36
N ALA A 147 5.18 1.23 -8.46
CA ALA A 147 4.09 1.81 -7.67
C ALA A 147 4.59 2.86 -6.67
N ASP A 148 5.73 2.60 -6.00
CA ASP A 148 6.26 3.46 -4.95
C ASP A 148 7.10 4.64 -5.47
N ALA A 149 7.78 4.47 -6.61
CA ALA A 149 8.70 5.48 -7.16
C ALA A 149 8.08 6.87 -7.40
N PRO A 150 6.79 7.01 -7.84
CA PRO A 150 6.15 8.31 -7.97
C PRO A 150 6.03 9.09 -6.66
N HIS A 151 5.96 8.38 -5.54
CA HIS A 151 5.81 8.95 -4.20
C HIS A 151 7.14 9.42 -3.58
N ASP A 152 8.28 9.15 -4.24
CA ASP A 152 9.59 9.58 -3.77
C ASP A 152 10.07 10.81 -4.56
N PRO A 153 10.01 12.02 -3.99
CA PRO A 153 10.44 13.24 -4.68
C PRO A 153 11.96 13.33 -4.85
N LEU A 154 12.74 12.47 -4.18
CA LEU A 154 14.20 12.42 -4.34
C LEU A 154 14.62 11.60 -5.57
N LEU A 155 13.71 10.84 -6.18
CA LEU A 155 13.97 10.13 -7.43
C LEU A 155 13.70 11.03 -8.63
N SER A 156 14.66 11.08 -9.56
CA SER A 156 14.46 11.80 -10.83
C SER A 156 13.39 11.12 -11.69
N GLU A 157 12.72 11.90 -12.54
CA GLU A 157 11.73 11.37 -13.47
C GLU A 157 12.34 10.35 -14.46
N GLN A 158 13.57 10.58 -14.91
CA GLN A 158 14.29 9.63 -15.74
C GLN A 158 14.48 8.28 -15.05
N PHE A 159 14.74 8.30 -13.74
CA PHE A 159 14.96 7.07 -13.00
C PHE A 159 13.65 6.31 -12.77
N ARG A 160 12.54 7.01 -12.55
CA ARG A 160 11.20 6.41 -12.48
C ARG A 160 10.85 5.73 -13.81
N GLY A 161 11.10 6.41 -14.94
CA GLY A 161 10.91 5.83 -16.28
C GLY A 161 11.76 4.60 -16.54
N PHE A 162 13.01 4.57 -16.02
CA PHE A 162 13.91 3.42 -16.13
C PHE A 162 13.35 2.17 -15.40
N ILE A 163 12.73 2.31 -14.22
CA ILE A 163 12.12 1.19 -13.49
C ILE A 163 11.03 0.53 -14.34
N GLY A 164 10.14 1.34 -14.91
CA GLY A 164 9.05 0.84 -15.76
C GLY A 164 9.56 0.17 -17.05
N GLU A 165 10.63 0.71 -17.65
CA GLU A 165 11.25 0.11 -18.83
C GLU A 165 11.90 -1.23 -18.50
N LEU A 166 12.61 -1.33 -17.39
CA LEU A 166 13.25 -2.57 -16.94
C LEU A 166 12.21 -3.68 -16.72
N ARG A 167 11.06 -3.34 -16.10
CA ARG A 167 9.95 -4.27 -15.93
C ARG A 167 9.40 -4.78 -17.27
N ARG A 168 9.18 -3.87 -18.23
CA ARG A 168 8.69 -4.23 -19.58
C ARG A 168 9.62 -5.16 -20.30
N GLN A 169 10.93 -4.88 -20.25
CA GLN A 169 11.96 -5.71 -20.90
C GLN A 169 12.03 -7.11 -20.30
N LEU A 170 12.00 -7.23 -18.96
CA LEU A 170 12.01 -8.53 -18.30
C LEU A 170 10.75 -9.35 -18.62
N HIS A 171 9.59 -8.71 -18.65
CA HIS A 171 8.34 -9.37 -19.01
C HIS A 171 8.31 -9.81 -20.48
N HIS A 172 8.89 -9.01 -21.38
CA HIS A 172 9.04 -9.38 -22.79
C HIS A 172 9.96 -10.61 -22.95
N TYR A 173 11.09 -10.63 -22.23
CA TYR A 173 12.01 -11.76 -22.21
C TYR A 173 11.33 -13.06 -21.73
N GLN A 174 10.55 -13.02 -20.66
CA GLN A 174 9.79 -14.18 -20.17
C GLN A 174 8.85 -14.75 -21.24
N ARG A 175 8.10 -13.88 -21.92
CA ARG A 175 7.19 -14.29 -23.00
C ARG A 175 7.90 -14.98 -24.15
N GLN A 176 9.05 -14.44 -24.57
CA GLN A 176 9.86 -15.05 -25.64
C GLN A 176 10.34 -16.45 -25.23
N ARG A 177 10.81 -16.60 -23.99
CA ARG A 177 11.29 -17.89 -23.48
C ARG A 177 10.20 -18.95 -23.44
N GLN A 178 8.99 -18.59 -22.99
CA GLN A 178 7.83 -19.49 -22.96
C GLN A 178 7.39 -19.94 -24.37
N GLN A 179 7.61 -19.12 -25.40
CA GLN A 179 7.29 -19.49 -26.80
C GLN A 179 8.30 -20.45 -27.41
N VAL A 180 9.55 -20.43 -26.94
CA VAL A 180 10.63 -21.27 -27.45
C VAL A 180 10.75 -22.60 -26.70
N ALA A 181 10.18 -22.70 -25.50
CA ALA A 181 10.15 -23.96 -24.75
C ALA A 181 9.38 -25.03 -25.53
N PRO A 182 9.97 -26.22 -25.81
CA PRO A 182 9.29 -27.27 -26.53
C PRO A 182 8.05 -27.69 -25.72
N LYS A 183 6.87 -27.72 -26.35
CA LYS A 183 5.68 -28.29 -25.77
C LYS A 183 5.91 -29.80 -25.61
N THR A 184 6.28 -30.21 -24.41
CA THR A 184 6.30 -31.63 -24.00
C THR A 184 4.90 -32.16 -23.78
#